data_fce0c62aded3a63eb09ad85debf89a78
#
_entry.id   fce0c62aded3a63eb09ad85debf89a78
#
_cell.length_a   1.000
_cell.length_b   1.000
_cell.length_c   1.000
_cell.angle_alpha   90.00
_cell.angle_beta   90.00
_cell.angle_gamma   90.00
#
_symmetry.space_group_name_H-M   'P 1'
#
loop_
_entity.id
_entity.type
_entity.pdbx_description
1 polymer ?
#
loop_
_entity_poly.entity_id
_entity_poly.type
_entity_poly.pdbx_seq_one_letter_code
_entity_poly.pdbx_strand_id
1 'polypeptide(L)'
;MSSTQNSKGTSGKSPDLSTTMKNVSPEKMAAFNLDHHLLALMMSEPFYADIVRSLTKTEDNSIPTAGVYQKDFELNLLWNRRFMASLELPHVMGVLKHEALHLALLHTTSRRYDPHWVANWSADLAINCMIPKDELPRFCLLPGRPFDPIPEDKIGEYTPEEIERHEKLSALIASFPRDQSHEWYFGKLMDNDTVKEMEAERKMNQQAFEEALKRLNDAVNGQGDSHEGWGDGGEGMSEEDRQLFEGKVRQILKEAQQNADRKNSWGTVPAAMQEWIRKIVSGEIPWQSILRQFVGYTHRQDRMETWVRASKKDPLGQPGTTWNYTPMIYVYVDQSGSVPDSSLELFFGELASLSRKATFHVYYFDTEVDVKNSFLWRKGSQVKPQRTRCGGTCFDAPTRHANSSKECDAYIILTDGGAPKPQSGKKRRAWVLDPGNKLYFNDVDKRDVIIQMKNKGQ
;
A
#
# COMPACT_ATOMS: atom_id res chain seq x y z
N MET A 1 -55.07 -17.03 -37.75
CA MET A 1 -55.16 -15.89 -36.83
C MET A 1 -54.01 -16.02 -35.87
N SER A 2 -52.95 -15.31 -36.18
CA SER A 2 -51.68 -15.37 -35.43
C SER A 2 -51.55 -14.08 -34.63
N SER A 3 -51.62 -14.17 -33.30
CA SER A 3 -51.44 -13.05 -32.41
C SER A 3 -49.96 -12.91 -32.01
N THR A 4 -49.32 -11.94 -32.61
CA THR A 4 -47.97 -11.47 -32.24
C THR A 4 -48.07 -10.66 -30.97
N GLN A 5 -47.57 -11.19 -29.85
CA GLN A 5 -47.35 -10.41 -28.64
C GLN A 5 -46.08 -9.61 -28.76
N ASN A 6 -46.21 -8.30 -28.84
CA ASN A 6 -45.16 -7.31 -28.73
C ASN A 6 -44.71 -7.21 -27.28
N SER A 7 -43.56 -7.79 -26.92
CA SER A 7 -42.90 -7.52 -25.64
C SER A 7 -42.17 -6.17 -25.73
N LYS A 8 -42.80 -5.11 -25.21
CA LYS A 8 -42.12 -3.85 -24.92
C LYS A 8 -41.08 -4.12 -23.81
N GLY A 9 -39.81 -4.17 -24.17
CA GLY A 9 -38.75 -4.11 -23.20
C GLY A 9 -38.75 -2.76 -22.51
N THR A 10 -39.15 -2.74 -21.26
CA THR A 10 -38.91 -1.60 -20.37
C THR A 10 -37.42 -1.49 -20.11
N SER A 11 -36.75 -0.52 -20.75
CA SER A 11 -35.43 -0.10 -20.38
C SER A 11 -35.51 0.60 -19.00
N GLY A 12 -35.50 -0.17 -17.94
CA GLY A 12 -35.37 0.37 -16.60
C GLY A 12 -34.04 1.11 -16.48
N LYS A 13 -34.09 2.43 -16.40
CA LYS A 13 -32.93 3.25 -15.98
C LYS A 13 -32.47 2.71 -14.63
N SER A 14 -31.27 2.18 -14.54
CA SER A 14 -30.71 1.79 -13.25
C SER A 14 -30.40 3.07 -12.44
N PRO A 15 -30.72 3.09 -11.15
CA PRO A 15 -30.45 4.26 -10.32
C PRO A 15 -28.94 4.58 -10.29
N ASP A 16 -28.60 5.86 -10.21
CA ASP A 16 -27.23 6.32 -10.03
C ASP A 16 -26.65 5.84 -8.68
N LEU A 17 -25.33 5.89 -8.52
CA LEU A 17 -24.64 5.47 -7.30
C LEU A 17 -25.17 6.25 -6.08
N SER A 18 -25.34 7.58 -6.19
CA SER A 18 -25.79 8.42 -5.09
C SER A 18 -27.22 8.04 -4.65
N THR A 19 -28.09 7.74 -5.59
CA THR A 19 -29.47 7.25 -5.33
C THR A 19 -29.43 5.85 -4.74
N THR A 20 -28.58 4.96 -5.25
CA THR A 20 -28.40 3.60 -4.73
C THR A 20 -27.92 3.63 -3.28
N MET A 21 -26.93 4.47 -2.96
CA MET A 21 -26.41 4.62 -1.61
C MET A 21 -27.42 5.26 -0.64
N LYS A 22 -28.22 6.26 -1.09
CA LYS A 22 -29.27 6.89 -0.27
C LYS A 22 -30.36 5.89 0.13
N ASN A 23 -30.64 4.90 -0.71
CA ASN A 23 -31.70 3.93 -0.52
C ASN A 23 -31.26 2.68 0.27
N VAL A 24 -30.02 2.61 0.75
CA VAL A 24 -29.56 1.49 1.60
C VAL A 24 -30.22 1.56 2.96
N SER A 25 -31.00 0.53 3.30
CA SER A 25 -31.68 0.47 4.60
C SER A 25 -30.67 0.32 5.76
N PRO A 26 -30.99 0.87 6.94
CA PRO A 26 -30.16 0.67 8.13
C PRO A 26 -29.89 -0.80 8.45
N GLU A 27 -30.86 -1.68 8.20
CA GLU A 27 -30.72 -3.13 8.40
C GLU A 27 -29.70 -3.74 7.45
N LYS A 28 -29.70 -3.34 6.17
CA LYS A 28 -28.71 -3.80 5.17
C LYS A 28 -27.30 -3.33 5.53
N MET A 29 -27.17 -2.08 6.02
CA MET A 29 -25.88 -1.57 6.51
C MET A 29 -25.39 -2.33 7.75
N ALA A 30 -26.29 -2.61 8.70
CA ALA A 30 -25.95 -3.36 9.91
C ALA A 30 -25.58 -4.82 9.61
N ALA A 31 -26.24 -5.43 8.63
CA ALA A 31 -25.99 -6.81 8.20
C ALA A 31 -24.71 -6.95 7.36
N PHE A 32 -24.18 -5.87 6.79
CA PHE A 32 -22.97 -5.92 5.96
C PHE A 32 -21.75 -6.29 6.80
N ASN A 33 -21.05 -7.33 6.35
CA ASN A 33 -19.81 -7.80 6.96
C ASN A 33 -18.75 -8.03 5.88
N LEU A 34 -17.69 -7.21 5.90
CA LEU A 34 -16.58 -7.30 4.95
C LEU A 34 -15.88 -8.66 5.01
N ASP A 35 -15.77 -9.30 6.19
CA ASP A 35 -15.09 -10.57 6.34
C ASP A 35 -15.80 -11.71 5.58
N HIS A 36 -17.12 -11.68 5.46
CA HIS A 36 -17.86 -12.63 4.63
C HIS A 36 -17.50 -12.49 3.14
N HIS A 37 -17.32 -11.27 2.66
CA HIS A 37 -16.91 -10.99 1.28
C HIS A 37 -15.47 -11.38 1.03
N LEU A 38 -14.57 -11.16 2.01
CA LEU A 38 -13.19 -11.62 1.96
C LEU A 38 -13.10 -13.15 1.94
N LEU A 39 -13.96 -13.84 2.69
CA LEU A 39 -14.01 -15.30 2.64
C LEU A 39 -14.46 -15.80 1.26
N ALA A 40 -15.48 -15.19 0.67
CA ALA A 40 -15.91 -15.49 -0.70
C ALA A 40 -14.78 -15.25 -1.72
N LEU A 41 -14.08 -14.13 -1.59
CA LEU A 41 -12.91 -13.81 -2.42
C LEU A 41 -11.79 -14.85 -2.25
N MET A 42 -11.54 -15.32 -1.02
CA MET A 42 -10.53 -16.37 -0.75
C MET A 42 -10.85 -17.70 -1.43
N MET A 43 -12.13 -18.04 -1.57
CA MET A 43 -12.56 -19.28 -2.19
C MET A 43 -12.50 -19.25 -3.72
N SER A 44 -12.81 -18.11 -4.33
CA SER A 44 -12.88 -17.97 -5.78
C SER A 44 -11.62 -17.32 -6.40
N GLU A 45 -11.00 -16.38 -5.70
CA GLU A 45 -9.94 -15.51 -6.19
C GLU A 45 -8.76 -15.40 -5.20
N PRO A 46 -8.06 -16.50 -4.91
CA PRO A 46 -7.06 -16.57 -3.84
C PRO A 46 -5.94 -15.55 -3.97
N PHE A 47 -5.49 -15.23 -5.19
CA PHE A 47 -4.43 -14.24 -5.42
C PHE A 47 -4.83 -12.85 -4.90
N TYR A 48 -6.00 -12.37 -5.30
CA TYR A 48 -6.51 -11.07 -4.84
C TYR A 48 -6.79 -11.07 -3.34
N ALA A 49 -7.34 -12.17 -2.84
CA ALA A 49 -7.61 -12.32 -1.41
C ALA A 49 -6.34 -12.24 -0.55
N ASP A 50 -5.23 -12.84 -0.98
CA ASP A 50 -3.95 -12.77 -0.26
C ASP A 50 -3.42 -11.34 -0.19
N ILE A 51 -3.58 -10.55 -1.26
CA ILE A 51 -3.24 -9.12 -1.26
C ILE A 51 -4.12 -8.36 -0.26
N VAL A 52 -5.45 -8.45 -0.39
CA VAL A 52 -6.39 -7.70 0.46
C VAL A 52 -6.24 -8.09 1.93
N ARG A 53 -5.99 -9.36 2.24
CA ARG A 53 -5.75 -9.81 3.62
C ARG A 53 -4.53 -9.21 4.27
N SER A 54 -3.51 -8.87 3.50
CA SER A 54 -2.29 -8.25 4.00
C SER A 54 -2.44 -6.78 4.37
N LEU A 55 -3.56 -6.14 3.96
CA LEU A 55 -3.86 -4.75 4.26
C LEU A 55 -4.51 -4.59 5.64
N THR A 56 -4.28 -3.45 6.27
CA THR A 56 -5.07 -3.01 7.42
C THR A 56 -6.39 -2.42 6.91
N LYS A 57 -7.53 -3.02 7.30
CA LYS A 57 -8.86 -2.59 6.85
C LYS A 57 -9.45 -1.61 7.85
N THR A 58 -9.83 -0.44 7.38
CA THR A 58 -10.41 0.61 8.22
C THR A 58 -11.72 1.08 7.60
N GLU A 59 -12.80 0.96 8.35
CA GLU A 59 -14.07 1.56 7.97
C GLU A 59 -13.99 3.07 8.14
N ASP A 60 -14.26 3.80 7.05
CA ASP A 60 -14.31 5.26 7.04
C ASP A 60 -15.48 5.71 6.15
N ASN A 61 -16.50 6.26 6.79
CA ASN A 61 -17.71 6.74 6.10
C ASN A 61 -17.55 8.19 5.57
N SER A 62 -16.38 8.80 5.73
CA SER A 62 -16.07 10.12 5.14
C SER A 62 -15.67 10.02 3.67
N ILE A 63 -15.14 8.87 3.24
CA ILE A 63 -14.83 8.62 1.84
C ILE A 63 -16.07 8.10 1.09
N PRO A 64 -16.22 8.39 -0.22
CA PRO A 64 -17.40 7.97 -0.97
C PRO A 64 -17.45 6.45 -1.26
N THR A 65 -16.32 5.82 -1.49
CA THR A 65 -16.22 4.43 -1.99
C THR A 65 -15.29 3.56 -1.14
N ALA A 66 -14.22 3.09 -1.71
CA ALA A 66 -13.10 2.42 -1.07
C ALA A 66 -11.80 2.95 -1.67
N GLY A 67 -10.67 2.67 -1.03
CA GLY A 67 -9.37 3.06 -1.58
C GLY A 67 -8.21 2.48 -0.79
N VAL A 68 -7.13 2.15 -1.48
CA VAL A 68 -5.87 1.75 -0.85
C VAL A 68 -4.96 2.95 -0.68
N TYR A 69 -4.33 3.07 0.47
CA TYR A 69 -3.42 4.16 0.76
C TYR A 69 -2.31 3.75 1.71
N GLN A 70 -1.29 4.57 1.78
CA GLN A 70 -0.12 4.35 2.60
C GLN A 70 -0.09 5.34 3.75
N LYS A 71 -0.01 4.83 4.97
CA LYS A 71 0.08 5.66 6.18
C LYS A 71 0.80 4.91 7.29
N ASP A 72 1.62 5.63 8.06
CA ASP A 72 2.30 5.11 9.26
C ASP A 72 3.04 3.78 9.01
N PHE A 73 3.69 3.66 7.84
CA PHE A 73 4.37 2.44 7.36
C PHE A 73 3.43 1.24 7.12
N GLU A 74 2.13 1.47 7.00
CA GLU A 74 1.15 0.45 6.67
C GLU A 74 0.51 0.68 5.31
N LEU A 75 0.14 -0.42 4.67
CA LEU A 75 -0.77 -0.42 3.54
C LEU A 75 -2.17 -0.64 4.10
N ASN A 76 -3.04 0.31 3.81
CA ASN A 76 -4.38 0.34 4.36
C ASN A 76 -5.41 0.26 3.24
N LEU A 77 -6.53 -0.42 3.51
CA LEU A 77 -7.75 -0.36 2.74
C LEU A 77 -8.78 0.43 3.56
N LEU A 78 -9.11 1.64 3.09
CA LEU A 78 -10.28 2.38 3.58
C LEU A 78 -11.52 1.89 2.82
N TRP A 79 -12.65 1.83 3.49
CA TRP A 79 -13.91 1.45 2.85
C TRP A 79 -15.12 2.09 3.54
N ASN A 80 -16.07 2.52 2.72
CA ASN A 80 -17.33 3.09 3.20
C ASN A 80 -18.38 1.99 3.33
N ARG A 81 -18.94 1.82 4.53
CA ARG A 81 -19.95 0.78 4.81
C ARG A 81 -21.20 0.94 3.96
N ARG A 82 -21.69 2.16 3.79
CA ARG A 82 -22.91 2.42 3.01
C ARG A 82 -22.70 2.07 1.54
N PHE A 83 -21.56 2.45 1.00
CA PHE A 83 -21.17 2.11 -0.37
C PHE A 83 -21.11 0.60 -0.55
N MET A 84 -20.31 -0.10 0.26
CA MET A 84 -20.17 -1.56 0.15
C MET A 84 -21.50 -2.29 0.35
N ALA A 85 -22.33 -1.86 1.31
CA ALA A 85 -23.65 -2.43 1.55
C ALA A 85 -24.66 -2.13 0.42
N SER A 86 -24.40 -1.12 -0.43
CA SER A 86 -25.25 -0.86 -1.61
C SER A 86 -25.06 -1.87 -2.73
N LEU A 87 -23.90 -2.53 -2.76
CA LEU A 87 -23.48 -3.44 -3.80
C LEU A 87 -23.96 -4.88 -3.58
N GLU A 88 -24.01 -5.64 -4.66
CA GLU A 88 -24.17 -7.09 -4.61
C GLU A 88 -22.79 -7.78 -4.42
N LEU A 89 -22.80 -9.04 -3.99
CA LEU A 89 -21.56 -9.80 -3.71
C LEU A 89 -20.55 -9.76 -4.87
N PRO A 90 -20.91 -9.98 -6.15
CA PRO A 90 -19.94 -9.90 -7.25
C PRO A 90 -19.29 -8.51 -7.35
N HIS A 91 -20.09 -7.44 -7.20
CA HIS A 91 -19.60 -6.08 -7.28
C HIS A 91 -18.67 -5.71 -6.11
N VAL A 92 -18.95 -6.18 -4.88
CA VAL A 92 -18.04 -6.01 -3.74
C VAL A 92 -16.70 -6.71 -4.04
N MET A 93 -16.74 -7.91 -4.63
CA MET A 93 -15.53 -8.63 -5.03
C MET A 93 -14.77 -7.86 -6.12
N GLY A 94 -15.49 -7.28 -7.09
CA GLY A 94 -14.90 -6.43 -8.13
C GLY A 94 -14.18 -5.21 -7.55
N VAL A 95 -14.77 -4.52 -6.58
CA VAL A 95 -14.14 -3.40 -5.86
C VAL A 95 -12.87 -3.85 -5.12
N LEU A 96 -12.93 -4.98 -4.41
CA LEU A 96 -11.76 -5.51 -3.70
C LEU A 96 -10.62 -5.92 -4.65
N LYS A 97 -10.95 -6.48 -5.83
CA LYS A 97 -10.00 -6.78 -6.90
C LYS A 97 -9.39 -5.50 -7.46
N HIS A 98 -10.20 -4.46 -7.68
CA HIS A 98 -9.76 -3.15 -8.16
C HIS A 98 -8.69 -2.56 -7.22
N GLU A 99 -8.97 -2.51 -5.93
CA GLU A 99 -8.02 -2.02 -4.93
C GLU A 99 -6.73 -2.86 -4.87
N ALA A 100 -6.86 -4.18 -4.97
CA ALA A 100 -5.70 -5.07 -5.03
C ALA A 100 -4.83 -4.82 -6.28
N LEU A 101 -5.45 -4.51 -7.43
CA LEU A 101 -4.75 -4.20 -8.68
C LEU A 101 -4.00 -2.87 -8.63
N HIS A 102 -4.51 -1.84 -7.94
CA HIS A 102 -3.75 -0.61 -7.71
C HIS A 102 -2.42 -0.88 -7.01
N LEU A 103 -2.41 -1.76 -6.00
CA LEU A 103 -1.18 -2.18 -5.34
C LEU A 103 -0.30 -3.04 -6.26
N ALA A 104 -0.89 -4.03 -6.91
CA ALA A 104 -0.14 -4.96 -7.77
C ALA A 104 0.52 -4.26 -8.97
N LEU A 105 -0.10 -3.20 -9.48
CA LEU A 105 0.43 -2.36 -10.56
C LEU A 105 1.30 -1.20 -10.07
N LEU A 106 1.56 -1.10 -8.75
CA LEU A 106 2.40 -0.08 -8.13
C LEU A 106 1.88 1.36 -8.34
N HIS A 107 0.57 1.55 -8.54
CA HIS A 107 -0.01 2.88 -8.73
C HIS A 107 0.11 3.75 -7.48
N THR A 108 0.19 3.12 -6.30
CA THR A 108 0.38 3.80 -5.02
C THR A 108 1.84 4.17 -4.74
N THR A 109 2.80 3.69 -5.54
CA THR A 109 4.24 3.85 -5.29
C THR A 109 5.01 4.42 -6.48
N SER A 110 5.63 3.57 -7.29
CA SER A 110 6.55 3.98 -8.36
C SER A 110 5.87 4.42 -9.65
N ARG A 111 4.59 4.07 -9.87
CA ARG A 111 3.83 4.44 -11.06
C ARG A 111 2.80 5.53 -10.76
N ARG A 112 3.15 6.50 -9.93
CA ARG A 112 2.37 7.71 -9.72
C ARG A 112 2.77 8.76 -10.76
N TYR A 113 1.76 9.33 -11.42
CA TYR A 113 1.95 10.41 -12.39
C TYR A 113 1.28 11.69 -11.87
N ASP A 114 1.76 12.85 -12.35
CA ASP A 114 1.15 14.14 -12.11
C ASP A 114 0.60 14.69 -13.43
N PRO A 115 -0.60 15.25 -13.43
CA PRO A 115 -1.51 15.51 -12.32
C PRO A 115 -2.23 14.25 -11.81
N HIS A 116 -2.37 14.18 -10.49
CA HIS A 116 -2.88 13.02 -9.79
C HIS A 116 -4.28 12.57 -10.23
N TRP A 117 -5.20 13.53 -10.50
CA TRP A 117 -6.55 13.21 -10.94
C TRP A 117 -6.59 12.51 -12.31
N VAL A 118 -5.69 12.90 -13.24
CA VAL A 118 -5.55 12.21 -14.54
C VAL A 118 -4.94 10.82 -14.34
N ALA A 119 -3.97 10.72 -13.42
CA ALA A 119 -3.35 9.43 -13.08
C ALA A 119 -4.37 8.45 -12.52
N ASN A 120 -5.29 8.89 -11.66
CA ASN A 120 -6.38 8.06 -11.14
C ASN A 120 -7.27 7.54 -12.27
N TRP A 121 -7.82 8.44 -13.08
CA TRP A 121 -8.69 8.04 -14.20
C TRP A 121 -8.01 7.08 -15.16
N SER A 122 -6.75 7.34 -15.49
CA SER A 122 -5.99 6.46 -16.39
C SER A 122 -5.68 5.09 -15.76
N ALA A 123 -5.44 5.04 -14.45
CA ALA A 123 -5.25 3.80 -13.72
C ALA A 123 -6.54 2.96 -13.67
N ASP A 124 -7.67 3.61 -13.39
CA ASP A 124 -9.00 2.96 -13.36
C ASP A 124 -9.39 2.39 -14.72
N LEU A 125 -9.15 3.16 -15.80
CA LEU A 125 -9.37 2.69 -17.16
C LEU A 125 -8.58 1.41 -17.46
N ALA A 126 -7.34 1.32 -17.02
CA ALA A 126 -6.51 0.14 -17.20
C ALA A 126 -6.96 -1.04 -16.33
N ILE A 127 -7.23 -0.80 -15.05
CA ILE A 127 -7.61 -1.83 -14.08
C ILE A 127 -8.97 -2.43 -14.40
N ASN A 128 -9.96 -1.60 -14.73
CA ASN A 128 -11.32 -2.05 -14.98
C ASN A 128 -11.44 -2.93 -16.23
N CYS A 129 -10.45 -2.89 -17.15
CA CYS A 129 -10.35 -3.86 -18.24
C CYS A 129 -9.96 -5.26 -17.76
N MET A 130 -9.29 -5.39 -16.62
CA MET A 130 -8.77 -6.65 -16.09
C MET A 130 -9.78 -7.39 -15.21
N ILE A 131 -10.86 -6.73 -14.81
CA ILE A 131 -11.92 -7.28 -13.95
C ILE A 131 -13.05 -7.81 -14.82
N PRO A 132 -13.64 -8.99 -14.51
CA PRO A 132 -14.81 -9.50 -15.21
C PRO A 132 -15.98 -8.49 -15.22
N LYS A 133 -16.68 -8.38 -16.36
CA LYS A 133 -17.71 -7.37 -16.54
C LYS A 133 -18.90 -7.49 -15.58
N ASP A 134 -19.21 -8.69 -15.16
CA ASP A 134 -20.28 -9.02 -14.21
C ASP A 134 -19.89 -8.69 -12.75
N GLU A 135 -18.61 -8.48 -12.50
CA GLU A 135 -18.11 -8.03 -11.20
C GLU A 135 -17.91 -6.50 -11.13
N LEU A 136 -17.92 -5.82 -12.28
CA LEU A 136 -17.77 -4.36 -12.32
C LEU A 136 -19.11 -3.67 -12.05
N PRO A 137 -19.22 -2.83 -11.00
CA PRO A 137 -20.34 -1.93 -10.85
C PRO A 137 -20.55 -1.05 -12.09
N ARG A 138 -21.79 -0.67 -12.38
CA ARG A 138 -22.11 0.11 -13.59
C ARG A 138 -21.44 1.49 -13.64
N PHE A 139 -21.15 2.05 -12.49
CA PHE A 139 -20.49 3.36 -12.36
C PHE A 139 -18.97 3.32 -12.58
N CYS A 140 -18.34 2.16 -12.77
CA CYS A 140 -16.91 2.08 -13.02
C CYS A 140 -16.52 2.69 -14.36
N LEU A 141 -15.44 3.45 -14.38
CA LEU A 141 -14.86 4.04 -15.57
C LEU A 141 -14.33 2.94 -16.50
N LEU A 142 -14.80 2.89 -17.75
CA LEU A 142 -14.44 1.80 -18.67
C LEU A 142 -14.19 2.34 -20.08
N PRO A 143 -13.03 2.01 -20.71
CA PRO A 143 -12.76 2.42 -22.09
C PRO A 143 -13.81 1.87 -23.05
N GLY A 144 -14.19 2.64 -24.05
CA GLY A 144 -15.20 2.27 -25.03
C GLY A 144 -16.65 2.41 -24.53
N ARG A 145 -16.83 2.90 -23.30
CA ARG A 145 -18.15 3.16 -22.73
C ARG A 145 -18.29 4.65 -22.39
N PRO A 146 -19.32 5.35 -22.95
CA PRO A 146 -19.60 6.72 -22.53
C PRO A 146 -20.05 6.78 -21.08
N PHE A 147 -19.93 7.93 -20.46
CA PHE A 147 -20.53 8.22 -19.17
C PHE A 147 -22.03 8.08 -19.24
N ASP A 148 -22.65 7.75 -18.12
CA ASP A 148 -24.10 7.85 -18.02
C ASP A 148 -24.53 9.32 -18.16
N PRO A 149 -25.63 9.63 -18.87
CA PRO A 149 -26.06 11.00 -19.04
C PRO A 149 -26.47 11.60 -17.68
N ILE A 150 -26.22 12.88 -17.50
CA ILE A 150 -26.69 13.62 -16.31
C ILE A 150 -28.22 13.48 -16.24
N PRO A 151 -28.79 13.06 -15.11
CA PRO A 151 -30.22 12.91 -14.93
C PRO A 151 -30.97 14.23 -15.19
N GLU A 152 -32.13 14.17 -15.85
CA GLU A 152 -32.90 15.38 -16.23
C GLU A 152 -33.31 16.23 -15.02
N ASP A 153 -33.57 15.59 -13.90
CA ASP A 153 -33.93 16.23 -12.63
C ASP A 153 -32.74 16.94 -11.96
N LYS A 154 -31.50 16.61 -12.37
CA LYS A 154 -30.27 17.21 -11.85
C LYS A 154 -29.59 18.18 -12.82
N ILE A 155 -30.02 18.24 -14.08
CA ILE A 155 -29.41 19.14 -15.08
C ILE A 155 -29.33 20.59 -14.60
N GLY A 156 -30.35 21.07 -13.88
CA GLY A 156 -30.38 22.42 -13.33
C GLY A 156 -29.38 22.71 -12.21
N GLU A 157 -28.67 21.69 -11.69
CA GLU A 157 -27.63 21.82 -10.67
C GLU A 157 -26.25 22.10 -11.29
N TYR A 158 -26.12 21.93 -12.62
CA TYR A 158 -24.84 22.06 -13.35
C TYR A 158 -24.87 23.28 -14.29
N THR A 159 -23.70 23.90 -14.45
CA THR A 159 -23.53 24.98 -15.43
C THR A 159 -23.44 24.42 -16.85
N PRO A 160 -23.72 25.24 -17.89
CA PRO A 160 -23.57 24.82 -19.28
C PRO A 160 -22.14 24.31 -19.58
N GLU A 161 -21.13 24.94 -18.99
CA GLU A 161 -19.71 24.55 -19.14
C GLU A 161 -19.43 23.18 -18.50
N GLU A 162 -20.01 22.88 -17.35
CA GLU A 162 -19.88 21.57 -16.69
C GLU A 162 -20.54 20.46 -17.53
N ILE A 163 -21.72 20.75 -18.12
CA ILE A 163 -22.41 19.81 -19.02
C ILE A 163 -21.58 19.55 -20.28
N GLU A 164 -21.09 20.59 -20.95
CA GLU A 164 -20.26 20.48 -22.14
C GLU A 164 -18.97 19.67 -21.84
N ARG A 165 -18.34 19.94 -20.69
CA ARG A 165 -17.14 19.21 -20.22
C ARG A 165 -17.45 17.74 -20.00
N HIS A 166 -18.56 17.41 -19.35
CA HIS A 166 -19.03 16.03 -19.17
C HIS A 166 -19.21 15.32 -20.51
N GLU A 167 -19.85 15.95 -21.49
CA GLU A 167 -20.08 15.38 -22.83
C GLU A 167 -18.75 15.14 -23.58
N LYS A 168 -17.83 16.13 -23.57
CA LYS A 168 -16.51 16.01 -24.22
C LYS A 168 -15.68 14.86 -23.63
N LEU A 169 -15.63 14.78 -22.29
CA LEU A 169 -14.91 13.70 -21.61
C LEU A 169 -15.57 12.35 -21.82
N SER A 170 -16.88 12.27 -21.82
CA SER A 170 -17.66 11.08 -22.14
C SER A 170 -17.32 10.55 -23.54
N ALA A 171 -17.33 11.44 -24.53
CA ALA A 171 -16.96 11.09 -25.91
C ALA A 171 -15.50 10.62 -26.02
N LEU A 172 -14.59 11.28 -25.30
CA LEU A 172 -13.17 10.90 -25.24
C LEU A 172 -13.00 9.47 -24.68
N ILE A 173 -13.59 9.18 -23.52
CA ILE A 173 -13.48 7.85 -22.90
C ILE A 173 -14.15 6.78 -23.77
N ALA A 174 -15.28 7.09 -24.40
CA ALA A 174 -15.96 6.19 -25.34
C ALA A 174 -15.11 5.88 -26.58
N SER A 175 -14.19 6.76 -26.96
CA SER A 175 -13.29 6.55 -28.10
C SER A 175 -12.08 5.67 -27.76
N PHE A 176 -11.80 5.43 -26.50
CA PHE A 176 -10.61 4.68 -26.09
C PHE A 176 -10.74 3.19 -26.36
N PRO A 177 -9.72 2.56 -26.96
CA PRO A 177 -9.66 1.12 -27.04
C PRO A 177 -9.46 0.48 -25.66
N ARG A 178 -9.97 -0.73 -25.48
CA ARG A 178 -9.78 -1.52 -24.26
C ARG A 178 -8.34 -2.06 -24.17
N ASP A 179 -7.99 -2.53 -22.97
CA ASP A 179 -6.77 -3.30 -22.68
C ASP A 179 -5.46 -2.55 -23.02
N GLN A 180 -5.47 -1.21 -22.87
CA GLN A 180 -4.26 -0.41 -22.94
C GLN A 180 -3.64 -0.23 -21.55
N SER A 181 -2.35 0.16 -21.52
CA SER A 181 -1.64 0.42 -20.26
C SER A 181 -2.07 1.73 -19.61
N HIS A 182 -1.83 1.85 -18.31
CA HIS A 182 -2.02 3.09 -17.56
C HIS A 182 -1.33 4.28 -18.25
N GLU A 183 -0.06 4.11 -18.69
CA GLU A 183 0.72 5.13 -19.38
C GLU A 183 0.07 5.58 -20.70
N TRP A 184 -0.51 4.62 -21.42
CA TRP A 184 -1.19 4.94 -22.68
C TRP A 184 -2.42 5.82 -22.44
N TYR A 185 -3.28 5.43 -21.48
CA TYR A 185 -4.46 6.23 -21.13
C TYR A 185 -4.06 7.60 -20.56
N PHE A 186 -3.06 7.63 -19.71
CA PHE A 186 -2.53 8.88 -19.14
C PHE A 186 -2.07 9.84 -20.26
N GLY A 187 -1.25 9.35 -21.20
CA GLY A 187 -0.80 10.14 -22.32
C GLY A 187 -1.95 10.67 -23.18
N LYS A 188 -2.96 9.82 -23.45
CA LYS A 188 -4.14 10.23 -24.25
C LYS A 188 -5.03 11.24 -23.55
N LEU A 189 -5.20 11.13 -22.22
CA LEU A 189 -5.90 12.11 -21.43
C LEU A 189 -5.14 13.44 -21.43
N MET A 190 -3.83 13.43 -21.20
CA MET A 190 -3.00 14.63 -21.19
C MET A 190 -2.88 15.33 -22.55
N ASP A 191 -3.04 14.59 -23.64
CA ASP A 191 -3.06 15.15 -25.00
C ASP A 191 -4.39 15.87 -25.34
N ASN A 192 -5.46 15.61 -24.57
CA ASN A 192 -6.79 16.17 -24.85
C ASN A 192 -6.90 17.63 -24.37
N ASP A 193 -7.53 18.48 -25.18
CA ASP A 193 -7.60 19.91 -24.90
C ASP A 193 -8.48 20.22 -23.68
N THR A 194 -9.60 19.53 -23.51
CA THR A 194 -10.46 19.70 -22.31
C THR A 194 -9.69 19.38 -21.02
N VAL A 195 -8.88 18.31 -21.03
CA VAL A 195 -8.04 17.92 -19.88
C VAL A 195 -6.95 18.97 -19.63
N LYS A 196 -6.35 19.52 -20.69
CA LYS A 196 -5.36 20.63 -20.57
C LYS A 196 -5.97 21.89 -19.98
N GLU A 197 -7.18 22.25 -20.40
CA GLU A 197 -7.93 23.37 -19.85
C GLU A 197 -8.20 23.17 -18.35
N MET A 198 -8.68 21.99 -17.97
CA MET A 198 -8.91 21.62 -16.57
C MET A 198 -7.62 21.68 -15.75
N GLU A 199 -6.50 21.23 -16.30
CA GLU A 199 -5.21 21.28 -15.60
C GLU A 199 -4.69 22.74 -15.48
N ALA A 200 -4.97 23.59 -16.45
CA ALA A 200 -4.67 25.01 -16.36
C ALA A 200 -5.51 25.69 -15.26
N GLU A 201 -6.79 25.36 -15.16
CA GLU A 201 -7.68 25.83 -14.08
C GLU A 201 -7.15 25.38 -12.70
N ARG A 202 -6.74 24.11 -12.57
CA ARG A 202 -6.15 23.59 -11.32
C ARG A 202 -4.94 24.39 -10.87
N LYS A 203 -4.05 24.72 -11.81
CA LYS A 203 -2.84 25.52 -11.52
C LYS A 203 -3.15 26.97 -11.12
N MET A 204 -4.27 27.52 -11.59
CA MET A 204 -4.71 28.87 -11.25
C MET A 204 -5.43 28.93 -9.90
N ASN A 205 -6.27 27.95 -9.60
CA ASN A 205 -7.04 27.88 -8.36
C ASN A 205 -7.36 26.41 -8.00
N GLN A 206 -6.51 25.81 -7.19
CA GLN A 206 -6.63 24.41 -6.80
C GLN A 206 -7.95 24.11 -6.07
N GLN A 207 -8.38 24.97 -5.14
CA GLN A 207 -9.59 24.74 -4.36
C GLN A 207 -10.86 24.77 -5.25
N ALA A 208 -10.98 25.75 -6.15
CA ALA A 208 -12.11 25.80 -7.08
C ALA A 208 -12.10 24.60 -8.05
N PHE A 209 -10.92 24.15 -8.45
CA PHE A 209 -10.77 22.96 -9.29
C PHE A 209 -11.23 21.69 -8.56
N GLU A 210 -10.85 21.49 -7.30
CA GLU A 210 -11.25 20.32 -6.50
C GLU A 210 -12.79 20.27 -6.34
N GLU A 211 -13.43 21.43 -6.12
CA GLU A 211 -14.89 21.53 -6.10
C GLU A 211 -15.52 21.18 -7.46
N ALA A 212 -14.95 21.68 -8.56
CA ALA A 212 -15.42 21.38 -9.92
C ALA A 212 -15.19 19.91 -10.30
N LEU A 213 -14.05 19.32 -9.92
CA LEU A 213 -13.76 17.91 -10.13
C LEU A 213 -14.70 17.01 -9.33
N LYS A 214 -15.03 17.38 -8.09
CA LYS A 214 -16.03 16.69 -7.28
C LYS A 214 -17.40 16.69 -7.96
N ARG A 215 -17.87 17.86 -8.46
CA ARG A 215 -19.11 17.94 -9.22
C ARG A 215 -19.09 17.10 -10.49
N LEU A 216 -17.97 17.10 -11.21
CA LEU A 216 -17.80 16.25 -12.39
C LEU A 216 -17.87 14.75 -12.01
N ASN A 217 -17.21 14.32 -10.95
CA ASN A 217 -17.30 12.96 -10.45
C ASN A 217 -18.73 12.59 -10.01
N ASP A 218 -19.46 13.52 -9.40
CA ASP A 218 -20.88 13.34 -9.07
C ASP A 218 -21.75 13.24 -10.34
N ALA A 219 -21.44 14.03 -11.37
CA ALA A 219 -22.13 14.02 -12.68
C ALA A 219 -21.89 12.72 -13.44
N VAL A 220 -20.68 12.15 -13.35
CA VAL A 220 -20.35 10.83 -13.93
C VAL A 220 -20.79 9.65 -13.03
N ASN A 221 -21.68 9.90 -12.06
CA ASN A 221 -22.25 8.92 -11.14
C ASN A 221 -21.21 8.19 -10.26
N GLY A 222 -20.14 8.89 -9.86
CA GLY A 222 -19.07 8.30 -9.07
C GLY A 222 -18.18 7.35 -9.87
N GLN A 223 -18.15 7.48 -11.21
CA GLN A 223 -17.31 6.66 -12.09
C GLN A 223 -15.81 6.91 -11.91
N GLY A 224 -15.41 8.04 -11.28
CA GLY A 224 -14.05 8.26 -10.81
C GLY A 224 -13.94 7.86 -9.36
N ASP A 225 -13.14 6.86 -9.04
CA ASP A 225 -12.87 6.53 -7.66
C ASP A 225 -12.08 7.67 -7.01
N SER A 226 -12.53 8.15 -5.86
CA SER A 226 -11.83 9.22 -5.17
C SER A 226 -10.76 8.61 -4.29
N HIS A 227 -9.58 8.43 -4.84
CA HIS A 227 -8.39 8.09 -4.07
C HIS A 227 -7.87 9.30 -3.26
N GLU A 228 -8.77 9.96 -2.50
CA GLU A 228 -8.44 11.15 -1.70
C GLU A 228 -7.27 10.91 -0.74
N GLY A 229 -7.08 9.68 -0.27
CA GLY A 229 -5.93 9.28 0.53
C GLY A 229 -4.57 9.25 -0.21
N TRP A 230 -4.56 9.35 -1.54
CA TRP A 230 -3.32 9.42 -2.32
C TRP A 230 -2.77 10.85 -2.42
N GLY A 231 -3.61 11.89 -2.24
CA GLY A 231 -3.24 13.30 -2.34
C GLY A 231 -2.38 13.78 -1.17
N ASP A 232 -2.84 13.56 0.04
CA ASP A 232 -2.19 14.08 1.25
C ASP A 232 -0.93 13.33 1.67
N GLY A 233 -0.73 12.09 1.19
CA GLY A 233 0.47 11.30 1.45
C GLY A 233 1.58 11.44 0.39
N GLY A 234 1.35 12.19 -0.69
CA GLY A 234 2.21 12.19 -1.87
C GLY A 234 3.10 13.40 -2.06
N GLU A 235 2.71 14.57 -1.64
CA GLU A 235 3.56 15.76 -1.70
C GLU A 235 4.61 15.84 -0.60
N GLY A 236 4.85 14.78 0.14
CA GLY A 236 5.85 14.73 1.20
C GLY A 236 6.48 13.37 1.40
N MET A 237 6.11 12.36 0.58
CA MET A 237 6.73 11.04 0.73
C MET A 237 8.17 11.10 0.24
N SER A 238 9.11 10.85 1.16
CA SER A 238 10.52 10.76 0.78
C SER A 238 10.74 9.60 -0.20
N GLU A 239 11.76 9.70 -1.06
CA GLU A 239 12.17 8.61 -1.93
C GLU A 239 12.41 7.32 -1.12
N GLU A 240 12.91 7.46 0.11
CA GLU A 240 13.14 6.38 1.04
C GLU A 240 11.84 5.70 1.48
N ASP A 241 10.80 6.49 1.79
CA ASP A 241 9.49 5.93 2.16
C ASP A 241 8.82 5.26 0.98
N ARG A 242 8.95 5.81 -0.22
CA ARG A 242 8.46 5.20 -1.46
C ARG A 242 9.09 3.83 -1.71
N GLN A 243 10.41 3.72 -1.60
CA GLN A 243 11.12 2.44 -1.74
C GLN A 243 10.73 1.43 -0.66
N LEU A 244 10.49 1.90 0.56
CA LEU A 244 10.00 1.06 1.65
C LEU A 244 8.63 0.43 1.32
N PHE A 245 7.68 1.26 0.89
CA PHE A 245 6.34 0.80 0.54
C PHE A 245 6.36 -0.12 -0.69
N GLU A 246 7.18 0.20 -1.70
CA GLU A 246 7.34 -0.67 -2.86
C GLU A 246 7.93 -2.03 -2.46
N GLY A 247 8.93 -2.05 -1.58
CA GLY A 247 9.47 -3.28 -1.03
C GLY A 247 8.39 -4.12 -0.31
N LYS A 248 7.51 -3.48 0.44
CA LYS A 248 6.39 -4.14 1.12
C LYS A 248 5.36 -4.70 0.13
N VAL A 249 4.99 -3.92 -0.87
CA VAL A 249 4.09 -4.39 -1.94
C VAL A 249 4.68 -5.59 -2.67
N ARG A 250 5.97 -5.53 -3.04
CA ARG A 250 6.67 -6.65 -3.69
C ARG A 250 6.69 -7.90 -2.82
N GLN A 251 6.86 -7.77 -1.51
CA GLN A 251 6.79 -8.91 -0.60
C GLN A 251 5.38 -9.54 -0.59
N ILE A 252 4.34 -8.72 -0.48
CA ILE A 252 2.94 -9.19 -0.53
C ILE A 252 2.67 -9.93 -1.82
N LEU A 253 3.07 -9.34 -2.96
CA LEU A 253 2.91 -9.96 -4.28
C LEU A 253 3.67 -11.27 -4.41
N LYS A 254 4.86 -11.36 -3.82
CA LYS A 254 5.66 -12.60 -3.79
C LYS A 254 4.95 -13.72 -3.03
N GLU A 255 4.38 -13.41 -1.87
CA GLU A 255 3.64 -14.37 -1.06
C GLU A 255 2.36 -14.83 -1.78
N ALA A 256 1.60 -13.88 -2.35
CA ALA A 256 0.40 -14.17 -3.14
C ALA A 256 0.71 -15.01 -4.39
N GLN A 257 1.77 -14.67 -5.13
CA GLN A 257 2.25 -15.44 -6.28
C GLN A 257 2.61 -16.88 -5.88
N GLN A 258 3.42 -17.05 -4.83
CA GLN A 258 3.85 -18.38 -4.38
C GLN A 258 2.66 -19.25 -3.96
N ASN A 259 1.66 -18.65 -3.32
CA ASN A 259 0.43 -19.34 -2.94
C ASN A 259 -0.40 -19.73 -4.18
N ALA A 260 -0.54 -18.81 -5.15
CA ALA A 260 -1.27 -19.04 -6.39
C ALA A 260 -0.59 -20.12 -7.26
N ASP A 261 0.72 -20.08 -7.42
CA ASP A 261 1.50 -21.06 -8.18
C ASP A 261 1.43 -22.46 -7.50
N ARG A 262 1.60 -22.53 -6.17
CA ARG A 262 1.56 -23.79 -5.41
C ARG A 262 0.19 -24.48 -5.51
N LYS A 263 -0.89 -23.72 -5.52
CA LYS A 263 -2.26 -24.23 -5.57
C LYS A 263 -2.82 -24.29 -7.01
N ASN A 264 -2.06 -23.81 -8.01
CA ASN A 264 -2.52 -23.58 -9.37
C ASN A 264 -3.84 -22.79 -9.42
N SER A 265 -3.93 -21.73 -8.63
CA SER A 265 -5.17 -20.96 -8.42
C SER A 265 -4.92 -19.45 -8.52
N TRP A 266 -4.69 -19.00 -9.76
CA TRP A 266 -4.59 -17.57 -10.07
C TRP A 266 -5.96 -16.88 -10.19
N GLY A 267 -7.05 -17.65 -10.20
CA GLY A 267 -8.39 -17.10 -10.40
C GLY A 267 -8.54 -16.42 -11.76
N THR A 268 -9.18 -15.25 -11.77
CA THR A 268 -9.42 -14.45 -12.98
C THR A 268 -8.25 -13.54 -13.37
N VAL A 269 -7.08 -13.64 -12.72
CA VAL A 269 -5.90 -12.81 -13.03
C VAL A 269 -5.45 -13.04 -14.47
N PRO A 270 -5.45 -12.00 -15.35
CA PRO A 270 -5.03 -12.14 -16.74
C PRO A 270 -3.59 -12.63 -16.87
N ALA A 271 -3.29 -13.44 -17.91
CA ALA A 271 -1.95 -14.00 -18.12
C ALA A 271 -0.86 -12.93 -18.21
N ALA A 272 -1.14 -11.81 -18.89
CA ALA A 272 -0.22 -10.67 -18.95
C ALA A 272 0.09 -10.08 -17.57
N MET A 273 -0.92 -10.03 -16.68
CA MET A 273 -0.75 -9.57 -15.32
C MET A 273 0.06 -10.57 -14.48
N GLN A 274 -0.16 -11.88 -14.66
CA GLN A 274 0.66 -12.90 -14.00
C GLN A 274 2.14 -12.76 -14.39
N GLU A 275 2.42 -12.52 -15.68
CA GLU A 275 3.79 -12.29 -16.15
C GLU A 275 4.39 -11.00 -15.58
N TRP A 276 3.61 -9.92 -15.52
CA TRP A 276 3.99 -8.67 -14.87
C TRP A 276 4.36 -8.88 -13.40
N ILE A 277 3.52 -9.59 -12.64
CA ILE A 277 3.76 -9.90 -11.24
C ILE A 277 5.07 -10.70 -11.08
N ARG A 278 5.29 -11.72 -11.91
CA ARG A 278 6.54 -12.49 -11.89
C ARG A 278 7.76 -11.63 -12.15
N LYS A 279 7.69 -10.67 -13.06
CA LYS A 279 8.78 -9.70 -13.32
C LYS A 279 9.04 -8.79 -12.12
N ILE A 280 8.00 -8.25 -11.50
CA ILE A 280 8.14 -7.39 -10.30
C ILE A 280 8.72 -8.17 -9.13
N VAL A 281 8.22 -9.37 -8.90
CA VAL A 281 8.63 -10.22 -7.78
C VAL A 281 10.04 -10.78 -7.97
N SER A 282 10.45 -11.07 -9.21
CA SER A 282 11.82 -11.50 -9.52
C SER A 282 12.85 -10.36 -9.38
N GLY A 283 12.39 -9.11 -9.42
CA GLY A 283 13.20 -7.96 -9.05
C GLY A 283 13.62 -8.06 -7.59
N GLU A 284 14.92 -7.97 -7.34
CA GLU A 284 15.45 -8.08 -5.99
C GLU A 284 15.05 -6.85 -5.16
N ILE A 285 14.42 -7.08 -4.00
CA ILE A 285 14.11 -6.00 -3.06
C ILE A 285 15.45 -5.51 -2.49
N PRO A 286 15.76 -4.21 -2.59
CA PRO A 286 16.97 -3.67 -1.96
C PRO A 286 16.97 -4.01 -0.47
N TRP A 287 18.09 -4.55 0.04
CA TRP A 287 18.23 -4.94 1.44
C TRP A 287 17.93 -3.78 2.40
N GLN A 288 18.22 -2.55 1.98
CA GLN A 288 17.90 -1.33 2.72
C GLN A 288 16.38 -1.19 2.95
N SER A 289 15.56 -1.50 1.95
CA SER A 289 14.10 -1.45 2.09
C SER A 289 13.58 -2.45 3.13
N ILE A 290 14.15 -3.65 3.18
CA ILE A 290 13.79 -4.67 4.18
C ILE A 290 14.20 -4.20 5.58
N LEU A 291 15.39 -3.61 5.72
CA LEU A 291 15.88 -3.07 6.99
C LEU A 291 14.99 -1.91 7.47
N ARG A 292 14.63 -0.98 6.59
CA ARG A 292 13.71 0.13 6.88
C ARG A 292 12.33 -0.37 7.31
N GLN A 293 11.83 -1.40 6.67
CA GLN A 293 10.57 -2.04 7.02
C GLN A 293 10.66 -2.67 8.43
N PHE A 294 11.75 -3.37 8.74
CA PHE A 294 11.97 -3.94 10.08
C PHE A 294 11.94 -2.86 11.17
N VAL A 295 12.64 -1.75 10.96
CA VAL A 295 12.67 -0.60 11.87
C VAL A 295 11.27 0.03 12.00
N GLY A 296 10.58 0.24 10.88
CA GLY A 296 9.24 0.84 10.86
C GLY A 296 8.18 0.01 11.62
N TYR A 297 8.24 -1.30 11.56
CA TYR A 297 7.32 -2.18 12.31
C TYR A 297 7.51 -2.12 13.84
N THR A 298 8.65 -1.65 14.31
CA THR A 298 8.95 -1.55 15.74
C THR A 298 8.26 -0.34 16.40
N HIS A 299 7.80 0.62 15.60
CA HIS A 299 7.16 1.87 16.06
C HIS A 299 5.77 1.72 16.71
N ARG A 300 5.18 0.53 16.78
CA ARG A 300 3.73 0.38 16.95
C ARG A 300 3.18 0.30 18.37
N GLN A 301 3.95 0.41 19.44
CA GLN A 301 3.46 -0.07 20.74
C GLN A 301 2.97 0.98 21.74
N ASP A 302 3.25 2.29 21.63
CA ASP A 302 2.80 3.24 22.64
C ASP A 302 2.00 4.42 22.09
N ARG A 303 0.71 4.48 22.43
CA ARG A 303 -0.15 5.65 22.30
C ARG A 303 0.05 6.57 23.49
N MET A 304 0.43 7.82 23.24
CA MET A 304 0.44 8.87 24.26
C MET A 304 -0.76 9.80 24.07
N GLU A 305 -1.43 10.14 25.16
CA GLU A 305 -2.44 11.19 25.15
C GLU A 305 -1.77 12.56 25.02
N THR A 306 -2.33 13.41 24.15
CA THR A 306 -1.80 14.76 23.93
C THR A 306 -2.92 15.78 23.81
N TRP A 307 -2.73 16.93 24.43
CA TRP A 307 -3.62 18.10 24.31
C TRP A 307 -3.36 18.92 23.03
N VAL A 308 -2.32 18.60 22.29
CA VAL A 308 -2.02 19.24 21.00
C VAL A 308 -3.02 18.83 19.90
N ARG A 309 -3.67 17.69 20.07
CA ARG A 309 -4.74 17.21 19.21
C ARG A 309 -5.97 16.86 20.03
N ALA A 310 -7.14 17.37 19.62
CA ALA A 310 -8.39 16.98 20.25
C ALA A 310 -8.73 15.52 19.98
N SER A 311 -9.40 14.86 20.92
CA SER A 311 -9.93 13.52 20.71
C SER A 311 -10.97 13.53 19.57
N LYS A 312 -10.88 12.61 18.61
CA LYS A 312 -11.89 12.46 17.55
C LYS A 312 -13.26 12.04 18.09
N LYS A 313 -13.30 11.44 19.29
CA LYS A 313 -14.55 10.96 19.91
C LYS A 313 -15.20 12.00 20.85
N ASP A 314 -14.38 12.85 21.46
CA ASP A 314 -14.83 13.93 22.32
C ASP A 314 -13.86 15.12 22.19
N PRO A 315 -14.13 16.03 21.22
CA PRO A 315 -13.21 17.14 20.90
C PRO A 315 -13.08 18.18 21.99
N LEU A 316 -14.02 18.24 22.93
CA LEU A 316 -14.11 19.30 23.94
C LEU A 316 -13.68 18.86 25.35
N GLY A 317 -13.55 17.57 25.61
CA GLY A 317 -13.35 17.05 26.96
C GLY A 317 -12.17 16.11 27.17
N GLN A 318 -11.55 15.61 26.08
CA GLN A 318 -10.45 14.63 26.20
C GLN A 318 -9.27 14.94 25.28
N PRO A 319 -8.03 14.62 25.74
CA PRO A 319 -6.86 14.72 24.88
C PRO A 319 -6.97 13.73 23.72
N GLY A 320 -6.48 14.11 22.55
CA GLY A 320 -6.27 13.20 21.45
C GLY A 320 -5.07 12.30 21.70
N THR A 321 -4.87 11.29 20.87
CA THR A 321 -3.71 10.40 20.94
C THR A 321 -2.70 10.72 19.85
N THR A 322 -1.43 10.74 20.21
CA THR A 322 -0.30 10.83 19.27
C THR A 322 0.67 9.68 19.51
N TRP A 323 1.42 9.35 18.46
CA TRP A 323 2.52 8.39 18.54
C TRP A 323 3.81 9.18 18.74
N ASN A 324 4.42 9.07 19.88
CA ASN A 324 5.63 9.83 20.19
C ASN A 324 6.75 8.96 20.76
N TYR A 325 6.73 7.67 20.39
CA TYR A 325 7.74 6.73 20.83
C TYR A 325 8.78 6.52 19.73
N THR A 326 10.04 6.81 20.05
CA THR A 326 11.19 6.46 19.22
C THR A 326 11.72 5.11 19.70
N PRO A 327 11.57 4.01 18.92
CA PRO A 327 11.97 2.70 19.38
C PRO A 327 13.47 2.62 19.64
N MET A 328 13.85 1.84 20.64
CA MET A 328 15.22 1.49 20.93
C MET A 328 15.55 0.14 20.29
N ILE A 329 16.36 0.16 19.27
CA ILE A 329 16.78 -1.04 18.54
C ILE A 329 18.24 -1.36 18.89
N TYR A 330 18.47 -2.56 19.37
CA TYR A 330 19.84 -3.02 19.65
C TYR A 330 20.45 -3.58 18.37
N VAL A 331 21.66 -3.13 18.07
CA VAL A 331 22.44 -3.57 16.92
C VAL A 331 23.67 -4.31 17.42
N TYR A 332 23.75 -5.58 17.09
CA TYR A 332 24.90 -6.44 17.43
C TYR A 332 25.76 -6.63 16.20
N VAL A 333 27.00 -6.19 16.29
CA VAL A 333 27.99 -6.31 15.23
C VAL A 333 28.96 -7.43 15.55
N ASP A 334 28.97 -8.44 14.70
CA ASP A 334 29.87 -9.57 14.79
C ASP A 334 31.32 -9.09 14.59
N GLN A 335 32.17 -9.41 15.55
CA GLN A 335 33.61 -9.07 15.54
C GLN A 335 34.47 -10.17 14.96
N SER A 336 33.88 -11.27 14.51
CA SER A 336 34.64 -12.29 13.77
C SER A 336 35.34 -11.67 12.56
N GLY A 337 36.55 -12.09 12.26
CA GLY A 337 37.37 -11.50 11.20
C GLY A 337 36.80 -11.64 9.79
N SER A 338 35.64 -12.30 9.63
CA SER A 338 35.00 -12.64 8.39
C SER A 338 34.05 -11.55 7.86
N VAL A 339 33.61 -10.58 8.68
CA VAL A 339 32.78 -9.46 8.22
C VAL A 339 33.68 -8.34 7.72
N PRO A 340 33.68 -7.96 6.42
CA PRO A 340 34.57 -6.94 5.88
C PRO A 340 34.18 -5.52 6.31
N ASP A 341 35.15 -4.63 6.41
CA ASP A 341 34.93 -3.22 6.80
C ASP A 341 34.01 -2.48 5.82
N SER A 342 34.04 -2.83 4.53
CA SER A 342 33.14 -2.27 3.51
C SER A 342 31.66 -2.57 3.78
N SER A 343 31.34 -3.74 4.30
CA SER A 343 29.98 -4.11 4.70
C SER A 343 29.53 -3.37 5.95
N LEU A 344 30.44 -3.14 6.90
CA LEU A 344 30.19 -2.30 8.07
C LEU A 344 29.90 -0.86 7.66
N GLU A 345 30.68 -0.27 6.76
CA GLU A 345 30.45 1.09 6.25
C GLU A 345 29.08 1.24 5.57
N LEU A 346 28.70 0.29 4.72
CA LEU A 346 27.38 0.28 4.06
C LEU A 346 26.24 0.17 5.07
N PHE A 347 26.37 -0.71 6.06
CA PHE A 347 25.37 -0.90 7.10
C PHE A 347 25.23 0.34 8.00
N PHE A 348 26.31 0.91 8.46
CA PHE A 348 26.27 2.12 9.29
C PHE A 348 25.79 3.34 8.51
N GLY A 349 26.08 3.43 7.20
CA GLY A 349 25.49 4.44 6.33
C GLY A 349 23.95 4.37 6.30
N GLU A 350 23.41 3.15 6.24
CA GLU A 350 21.95 2.95 6.29
C GLU A 350 21.37 3.25 7.68
N LEU A 351 22.03 2.84 8.76
CA LEU A 351 21.62 3.22 10.13
C LEU A 351 21.58 4.73 10.32
N ALA A 352 22.51 5.47 9.69
CA ALA A 352 22.51 6.93 9.76
C ALA A 352 21.23 7.52 9.13
N SER A 353 20.74 6.95 8.03
CA SER A 353 19.48 7.35 7.41
C SER A 353 18.27 7.04 8.31
N LEU A 354 18.29 5.90 8.99
CA LEU A 354 17.23 5.41 9.87
C LEU A 354 17.21 6.06 11.26
N SER A 355 18.30 6.74 11.66
CA SER A 355 18.42 7.39 12.97
C SER A 355 17.44 8.55 13.19
N ARG A 356 16.69 8.97 12.15
CA ARG A 356 15.54 9.87 12.27
C ARG A 356 14.30 9.19 12.85
N LYS A 357 14.20 7.86 12.70
CA LYS A 357 13.01 7.05 13.02
C LYS A 357 13.19 6.16 14.24
N ALA A 358 14.42 5.82 14.58
CA ALA A 358 14.75 4.96 15.72
C ALA A 358 16.04 5.39 16.39
N THR A 359 16.21 5.04 17.65
CA THR A 359 17.49 5.12 18.35
C THR A 359 18.14 3.75 18.31
N PHE A 360 19.40 3.70 17.88
CA PHE A 360 20.14 2.45 17.84
C PHE A 360 21.17 2.40 18.95
N HIS A 361 21.20 1.30 19.72
CA HIS A 361 22.27 1.01 20.66
C HIS A 361 23.14 -0.08 20.07
N VAL A 362 24.38 0.27 19.71
CA VAL A 362 25.31 -0.60 19.03
C VAL A 362 26.21 -1.31 20.04
N TYR A 363 26.25 -2.62 19.92
CA TYR A 363 27.08 -3.52 20.71
C TYR A 363 27.97 -4.34 19.77
N TYR A 364 29.19 -4.57 20.18
CA TYR A 364 30.06 -5.55 19.54
C TYR A 364 29.93 -6.91 20.26
N PHE A 365 30.01 -8.00 19.55
CA PHE A 365 29.99 -9.32 20.14
C PHE A 365 30.91 -10.31 19.39
N ASP A 366 31.37 -11.29 20.12
CA ASP A 366 32.02 -12.52 19.65
C ASP A 366 31.33 -13.74 20.33
N THR A 367 31.94 -14.34 21.33
CA THR A 367 31.29 -15.32 22.22
C THR A 367 30.49 -14.65 23.33
N GLU A 368 30.73 -13.36 23.60
CA GLU A 368 30.04 -12.53 24.60
C GLU A 368 29.74 -11.15 24.02
N VAL A 369 28.75 -10.46 24.60
CA VAL A 369 28.43 -9.08 24.22
C VAL A 369 29.33 -8.10 24.96
N ASP A 370 29.99 -7.21 24.24
CA ASP A 370 30.80 -6.14 24.79
C ASP A 370 29.91 -4.94 25.20
N VAL A 371 29.45 -4.96 26.44
CA VAL A 371 28.61 -3.88 26.99
C VAL A 371 29.43 -2.62 27.28
N LYS A 372 30.74 -2.76 27.56
CA LYS A 372 31.60 -1.62 27.98
C LYS A 372 31.87 -0.68 26.81
N ASN A 373 32.07 -1.19 25.63
CA ASN A 373 32.36 -0.43 24.43
C ASN A 373 31.10 -0.16 23.56
N SER A 374 29.90 -0.34 24.11
CA SER A 374 28.66 -0.03 23.43
C SER A 374 28.41 1.47 23.34
N PHE A 375 27.70 1.90 22.32
CA PHE A 375 27.39 3.31 22.11
C PHE A 375 26.00 3.51 21.48
N LEU A 376 25.43 4.69 21.74
CA LEU A 376 24.16 5.09 21.16
C LEU A 376 24.39 5.77 19.80
N TRP A 377 23.80 5.24 18.76
CA TRP A 377 23.78 5.82 17.42
C TRP A 377 22.52 6.65 17.23
N ARG A 378 22.68 7.97 17.10
CA ARG A 378 21.60 8.94 16.91
C ARG A 378 21.88 9.76 15.65
N LYS A 379 20.87 10.56 15.22
CA LYS A 379 21.03 11.48 14.10
C LYS A 379 22.27 12.35 14.29
N GLY A 380 23.19 12.30 13.31
CA GLY A 380 24.44 13.07 13.35
C GLY A 380 25.63 12.35 14.01
N SER A 381 25.46 11.11 14.49
CA SER A 381 26.57 10.30 14.99
C SER A 381 27.56 9.99 13.86
N GLN A 382 28.84 10.24 14.11
CA GLN A 382 29.96 9.89 13.23
C GLN A 382 30.90 9.00 14.03
N VAL A 383 30.62 7.72 14.10
CA VAL A 383 31.53 6.75 14.73
C VAL A 383 32.09 5.86 13.65
N LYS A 384 33.43 5.79 13.54
CA LYS A 384 34.06 4.78 12.70
C LYS A 384 33.96 3.44 13.42
N PRO A 385 33.46 2.40 12.77
CA PRO A 385 33.43 1.07 13.35
C PRO A 385 34.85 0.63 13.67
N GLN A 386 35.09 0.30 14.93
CA GLN A 386 36.39 -0.22 15.38
C GLN A 386 36.25 -1.68 15.77
N ARG A 387 37.17 -2.51 15.34
CA ARG A 387 37.24 -3.89 15.83
C ARG A 387 37.95 -3.91 17.16
N THR A 388 37.25 -4.36 18.19
CA THR A 388 37.74 -4.41 19.57
C THR A 388 38.10 -5.83 20.01
N ARG A 389 37.64 -6.86 19.28
CA ARG A 389 37.84 -8.28 19.60
C ARG A 389 38.03 -9.11 18.34
N CYS A 390 38.62 -10.30 18.46
CA CYS A 390 38.79 -11.29 17.40
C CYS A 390 38.60 -12.68 18.03
N GLY A 391 37.36 -13.14 18.16
CA GLY A 391 37.01 -14.46 18.70
C GLY A 391 36.12 -15.26 17.77
N GLY A 392 35.67 -16.44 18.23
CA GLY A 392 34.60 -17.17 17.56
C GLY A 392 33.26 -16.48 17.73
N THR A 393 32.21 -16.88 16.97
CA THR A 393 30.89 -16.27 17.00
C THR A 393 29.90 -17.14 17.78
N CYS A 394 29.13 -16.52 18.70
CA CYS A 394 28.05 -17.17 19.44
C CYS A 394 26.78 -16.30 19.42
N PHE A 395 25.76 -16.71 18.65
CA PHE A 395 24.49 -15.97 18.52
C PHE A 395 23.59 -16.02 19.76
N ASP A 396 23.86 -16.92 20.71
CA ASP A 396 23.15 -16.93 21.99
C ASP A 396 23.47 -15.72 22.86
N ALA A 397 24.69 -15.19 22.78
CA ALA A 397 25.09 -14.05 23.57
C ALA A 397 24.24 -12.79 23.28
N PRO A 398 24.15 -12.29 22.03
CA PRO A 398 23.29 -11.17 21.67
C PRO A 398 21.81 -11.45 21.91
N THR A 399 21.34 -12.69 21.65
CA THR A 399 19.94 -13.07 21.85
C THR A 399 19.55 -13.02 23.33
N ARG A 400 20.38 -13.54 24.25
CA ARG A 400 20.15 -13.47 25.70
C ARG A 400 20.18 -12.04 26.20
N HIS A 401 21.14 -11.24 25.75
CA HIS A 401 21.27 -9.85 26.13
C HIS A 401 20.04 -9.04 25.71
N ALA A 402 19.58 -9.14 24.45
CA ALA A 402 18.38 -8.49 23.98
C ALA A 402 17.11 -8.96 24.73
N ASN A 403 16.98 -10.25 24.99
CA ASN A 403 15.82 -10.81 25.70
C ASN A 403 15.72 -10.36 27.16
N SER A 404 16.85 -10.07 27.81
CA SER A 404 16.90 -9.62 29.21
C SER A 404 16.68 -8.12 29.39
N SER A 405 16.92 -7.32 28.36
CA SER A 405 16.77 -5.87 28.43
C SER A 405 15.30 -5.45 28.30
N LYS A 406 14.84 -4.56 29.17
CA LYS A 406 13.50 -3.95 29.10
C LYS A 406 13.43 -2.82 28.06
N GLU A 407 14.56 -2.17 27.78
CA GLU A 407 14.64 -1.03 26.88
C GLU A 407 14.72 -1.42 25.39
N CYS A 408 15.08 -2.65 25.10
CA CYS A 408 15.20 -3.14 23.74
C CYS A 408 13.82 -3.51 23.17
N ASP A 409 13.39 -2.88 22.09
CA ASP A 409 12.12 -3.18 21.43
C ASP A 409 12.29 -4.26 20.34
N ALA A 410 13.39 -4.19 19.62
CA ALA A 410 13.81 -5.15 18.61
C ALA A 410 15.33 -5.16 18.50
N TYR A 411 15.89 -6.16 17.82
CA TYR A 411 17.34 -6.20 17.63
C TYR A 411 17.75 -6.72 16.25
N ILE A 412 18.93 -6.27 15.84
CA ILE A 412 19.57 -6.60 14.56
C ILE A 412 20.89 -7.29 14.87
N ILE A 413 21.19 -8.37 14.19
CA ILE A 413 22.51 -9.04 14.24
C ILE A 413 23.13 -8.91 12.86
N LEU A 414 24.26 -8.20 12.76
CA LEU A 414 25.08 -8.10 11.57
C LEU A 414 26.21 -9.14 11.66
N THR A 415 26.25 -10.09 10.73
CA THR A 415 27.14 -11.24 10.76
C THR A 415 27.35 -11.84 9.36
N ASP A 416 28.36 -12.69 9.22
CA ASP A 416 28.54 -13.59 8.07
C ASP A 416 27.66 -14.87 8.17
N GLY A 417 27.03 -15.11 9.31
CA GLY A 417 26.14 -16.25 9.52
C GLY A 417 26.81 -17.54 9.97
N GLY A 418 28.10 -17.54 10.26
CA GLY A 418 28.94 -18.71 10.51
C GLY A 418 28.82 -19.35 11.91
N ALA A 419 27.68 -19.24 12.60
CA ALA A 419 27.50 -19.83 13.92
C ALA A 419 26.18 -20.63 14.04
N PRO A 420 26.05 -21.55 15.05
CA PRO A 420 24.84 -22.33 15.28
C PRO A 420 23.62 -21.47 15.61
N LYS A 421 22.41 -22.03 15.37
CA LYS A 421 21.15 -21.39 15.73
C LYS A 421 21.09 -21.05 17.23
N PRO A 422 20.78 -19.80 17.59
CA PRO A 422 20.60 -19.43 18.99
C PRO A 422 19.22 -19.87 19.51
N GLN A 423 19.01 -19.71 20.81
CA GLN A 423 17.69 -19.83 21.40
C GLN A 423 16.67 -18.86 20.74
N SER A 424 15.38 -19.18 20.85
CA SER A 424 14.33 -18.37 20.28
C SER A 424 14.30 -16.96 20.87
N GLY A 425 14.15 -15.95 19.99
CA GLY A 425 14.02 -14.56 20.39
C GLY A 425 12.66 -14.29 21.03
N LYS A 426 12.63 -13.61 22.20
CA LYS A 426 11.39 -13.08 22.78
C LYS A 426 10.94 -11.83 22.04
N LYS A 427 11.87 -11.10 21.41
CA LYS A 427 11.70 -9.86 20.65
C LYS A 427 11.92 -10.13 19.17
N ARG A 428 11.48 -9.19 18.33
CA ARG A 428 11.74 -9.28 16.87
C ARG A 428 13.23 -9.20 16.61
N ARG A 429 13.73 -10.07 15.76
CA ARG A 429 15.13 -10.17 15.37
C ARG A 429 15.26 -10.03 13.86
N ALA A 430 16.25 -9.24 13.44
CA ALA A 430 16.68 -9.19 12.05
C ALA A 430 18.13 -9.72 11.94
N TRP A 431 18.35 -10.57 10.96
CA TRP A 431 19.66 -11.04 10.55
C TRP A 431 20.09 -10.23 9.35
N VAL A 432 21.15 -9.46 9.45
CA VAL A 432 21.76 -8.73 8.34
C VAL A 432 23.03 -9.48 7.97
N LEU A 433 23.00 -10.12 6.80
CA LEU A 433 24.07 -10.98 6.32
C LEU A 433 24.95 -10.23 5.33
N ASP A 434 26.26 -10.41 5.48
CA ASP A 434 27.25 -9.93 4.54
C ASP A 434 27.01 -10.52 3.12
N PRO A 435 27.36 -9.79 2.04
CA PRO A 435 27.14 -10.24 0.67
C PRO A 435 27.67 -11.65 0.38
N GLY A 436 26.80 -12.51 -0.16
CA GLY A 436 27.17 -13.89 -0.53
C GLY A 436 27.09 -14.93 0.60
N ASN A 437 26.92 -14.50 1.85
CA ASN A 437 26.89 -15.37 3.01
C ASN A 437 25.46 -15.81 3.36
N LYS A 438 25.32 -16.94 4.08
CA LYS A 438 24.05 -17.51 4.53
C LYS A 438 24.16 -17.97 5.98
N LEU A 439 23.05 -18.00 6.69
CA LEU A 439 23.00 -18.59 8.01
C LEU A 439 23.40 -20.09 7.94
N TYR A 440 24.18 -20.53 8.90
CA TYR A 440 24.61 -21.92 9.03
C TYR A 440 23.43 -22.89 9.31
N PHE A 441 22.26 -22.36 9.69
CA PHE A 441 21.04 -23.09 10.01
C PHE A 441 19.90 -22.67 9.11
N ASN A 442 19.00 -23.62 8.74
CA ASN A 442 17.86 -23.37 7.87
C ASN A 442 16.54 -23.17 8.65
N ASP A 443 16.50 -23.56 9.91
CA ASP A 443 15.31 -23.46 10.76
C ASP A 443 15.32 -22.12 11.49
N VAL A 444 14.88 -21.07 10.80
CA VAL A 444 14.79 -19.71 11.32
C VAL A 444 13.44 -19.50 12.04
N ASP A 445 13.44 -18.77 13.13
CA ASP A 445 12.21 -18.48 13.87
C ASP A 445 11.22 -17.68 12.99
N LYS A 446 9.91 -17.99 13.08
CA LYS A 446 8.87 -17.35 12.24
C LYS A 446 8.80 -15.82 12.32
N ARG A 447 9.33 -15.23 13.39
CA ARG A 447 9.35 -13.78 13.61
C ARG A 447 10.64 -13.11 13.15
N ASP A 448 11.63 -13.89 12.77
CA ASP A 448 12.91 -13.37 12.32
C ASP A 448 12.82 -12.88 10.88
N VAL A 449 13.57 -11.84 10.58
CA VAL A 449 13.72 -11.29 9.23
C VAL A 449 15.15 -11.50 8.77
N ILE A 450 15.33 -12.11 7.61
CA ILE A 450 16.66 -12.28 6.99
C ILE A 450 16.85 -11.19 5.94
N ILE A 451 17.92 -10.45 6.06
CA ILE A 451 18.30 -9.33 5.21
C ILE A 451 19.66 -9.63 4.59
N GLN A 452 19.71 -9.88 3.29
CA GLN A 452 20.93 -10.14 2.56
C GLN A 452 21.50 -8.83 2.00
N MET A 453 22.66 -8.39 2.45
CA MET A 453 23.35 -7.23 1.87
C MET A 453 23.87 -7.55 0.48
N LYS A 454 24.02 -6.51 -0.36
CA LYS A 454 24.63 -6.60 -1.69
C LYS A 454 25.72 -5.57 -1.84
N ASN A 455 26.73 -5.89 -2.62
CA ASN A 455 27.76 -4.94 -3.02
C ASN A 455 27.17 -3.87 -3.94
N LYS A 456 27.63 -2.61 -3.83
CA LYS A 456 27.34 -1.56 -4.81
C LYS A 456 27.91 -2.00 -6.17
N GLY A 457 27.03 -2.40 -7.10
CA GLY A 457 27.46 -2.68 -8.48
C GLY A 457 27.07 -4.06 -9.02
N GLN A 458 26.26 -4.83 -8.30
CA GLN A 458 25.60 -6.02 -8.86
C GLN A 458 24.09 -5.80 -9.03
#